data_35fb77a27e63ec0bc13024bb7fa85af5
#
_entry.id   35fb77a27e63ec0bc13024bb7fa85af5
#
_cell.length_a   1.000
_cell.length_b   1.000
_cell.length_c   1.000
_cell.angle_alpha   90.00
_cell.angle_beta   90.00
_cell.angle_gamma   90.00
#
_symmetry.space_group_name_H-M   'P 1'
#
loop_
_entity.id
_entity.type
_entity.pdbx_description
1 polymer ?
#
loop_
_entity_poly.entity_id
_entity_poly.type
_entity_poly.pdbx_seq_one_letter_code
_entity_poly.pdbx_strand_id
1 'polypeptide(L)'
;NYALYPHMSVYDNMAFGLKLRKFSRNEIDRRVQNAAEKLGLKPYLDRKPAALSGGQRQRVALGRAIVRDAKVFLMDEPLSNLDAKLRVQMRSELIKIHESLGTTTIYVTHDQIEAMTMASRIVVMKDGWIQQIGAPKEIYDKPNNIFVGGFIGTPPMNFVNGVVGKDGIFECGSHRFGVVRIPIPEEQLEVLKEQNYLEKDIIMGIRPEDISDQEEDFAKHPEWTHEFKVDISELLGAESQIRVKLPGKDVTGQAITAKVPARIDIHTNDNIKLMLNMNKCHFFNPETENRIKRD
;
A
#
# COMPACT_ATOMS: atom_id res chain seq x y z
N ASN A 1 21.31 -0.26 9.81
CA ASN A 1 22.55 -0.90 10.26
C ASN A 1 22.22 -2.21 10.96
N TYR A 2 22.56 -3.32 10.34
CA TYR A 2 22.29 -4.68 10.84
C TYR A 2 22.91 -4.99 12.20
N ALA A 3 23.58 -4.02 12.84
CA ALA A 3 24.24 -4.09 14.14
C ALA A 3 25.11 -5.35 14.32
N LEU A 4 25.77 -5.80 13.24
CA LEU A 4 26.69 -6.92 13.30
C LEU A 4 28.00 -6.49 13.95
N TYR A 5 28.58 -7.38 14.74
CA TYR A 5 29.90 -7.17 15.32
C TYR A 5 30.96 -7.42 14.23
N PRO A 6 31.68 -6.39 13.76
CA PRO A 6 32.53 -6.48 12.57
C PRO A 6 33.76 -7.39 12.75
N HIS A 7 34.23 -7.55 13.99
CA HIS A 7 35.38 -8.37 14.37
C HIS A 7 35.03 -9.84 14.54
N MET A 8 33.75 -10.19 14.69
CA MET A 8 33.25 -11.57 14.89
C MET A 8 32.94 -12.23 13.56
N SER A 9 33.10 -13.55 13.50
CA SER A 9 32.59 -14.37 12.38
C SER A 9 31.06 -14.34 12.32
N VAL A 10 30.47 -14.86 11.24
CA VAL A 10 29.00 -15.07 11.13
C VAL A 10 28.54 -15.99 12.26
N TYR A 11 29.25 -17.10 12.49
CA TYR A 11 28.96 -18.00 13.59
C TYR A 11 28.93 -17.28 14.94
N ASP A 12 29.99 -16.52 15.23
CA ASP A 12 30.10 -15.82 16.52
C ASP A 12 29.05 -14.71 16.67
N ASN A 13 28.72 -13.99 15.60
CA ASN A 13 27.62 -13.05 15.60
C ASN A 13 26.31 -13.72 16.01
N MET A 14 25.97 -14.86 15.42
CA MET A 14 24.76 -15.61 15.75
C MET A 14 24.82 -16.19 17.17
N ALA A 15 25.93 -16.76 17.56
CA ALA A 15 26.14 -17.39 18.85
C ALA A 15 26.18 -16.40 20.04
N PHE A 16 26.50 -15.13 19.79
CA PHE A 16 26.82 -14.15 20.84
C PHE A 16 25.76 -14.07 21.95
N GLY A 17 24.50 -13.92 21.57
CA GLY A 17 23.39 -13.81 22.52
C GLY A 17 23.17 -15.09 23.35
N LEU A 18 23.48 -16.27 22.81
CA LEU A 18 23.38 -17.54 23.49
C LEU A 18 24.56 -17.73 24.47
N LYS A 19 25.79 -17.31 24.06
CA LYS A 19 26.96 -17.29 24.92
C LYS A 19 26.76 -16.43 26.18
N LEU A 20 26.19 -15.24 26.02
CA LEU A 20 25.85 -14.37 27.14
C LEU A 20 24.83 -14.99 28.10
N ARG A 21 23.91 -15.78 27.60
CA ARG A 21 22.92 -16.51 28.41
C ARG A 21 23.44 -17.84 28.97
N LYS A 22 24.75 -18.12 28.79
CA LYS A 22 25.45 -19.32 29.32
C LYS A 22 24.84 -20.65 28.83
N PHE A 23 24.30 -20.70 27.58
CA PHE A 23 23.91 -21.97 26.97
C PHE A 23 25.14 -22.89 26.80
N SER A 24 24.94 -24.20 26.83
CA SER A 24 26.00 -25.14 26.58
C SER A 24 26.55 -25.04 25.15
N ARG A 25 27.81 -25.38 24.94
CA ARG A 25 28.45 -25.30 23.61
C ARG A 25 27.71 -26.12 22.56
N ASN A 26 27.26 -27.33 22.93
CA ASN A 26 26.51 -28.18 22.03
C ASN A 26 25.14 -27.56 21.62
N GLU A 27 24.45 -26.93 22.55
CA GLU A 27 23.17 -26.29 22.27
C GLU A 27 23.35 -25.03 21.41
N ILE A 28 24.42 -24.25 21.64
CA ILE A 28 24.77 -23.08 20.80
C ILE A 28 25.03 -23.56 19.38
N ASP A 29 25.87 -24.59 19.20
CA ASP A 29 26.20 -25.09 17.87
C ASP A 29 24.95 -25.60 17.15
N ARG A 30 24.15 -26.44 17.82
CA ARG A 30 22.88 -26.94 17.26
C ARG A 30 21.97 -25.82 16.78
N ARG A 31 21.77 -24.77 17.58
CA ARG A 31 20.89 -23.64 17.21
C ARG A 31 21.47 -22.80 16.08
N VAL A 32 22.78 -22.53 16.10
CA VAL A 32 23.44 -21.77 15.03
C VAL A 32 23.40 -22.52 13.71
N GLN A 33 23.73 -23.82 13.71
CA GLN A 33 23.68 -24.64 12.49
C GLN A 33 22.29 -24.74 11.90
N ASN A 34 21.26 -24.93 12.73
CA ASN A 34 19.87 -24.98 12.29
C ASN A 34 19.43 -23.62 11.68
N ALA A 35 19.73 -22.51 12.35
CA ALA A 35 19.40 -21.20 11.82
C ALA A 35 20.19 -20.87 10.54
N ALA A 36 21.47 -21.23 10.48
CA ALA A 36 22.33 -21.05 9.32
C ALA A 36 21.82 -21.86 8.09
N GLU A 37 21.30 -23.06 8.33
CA GLU A 37 20.68 -23.88 7.28
C GLU A 37 19.45 -23.19 6.69
N LYS A 38 18.49 -22.79 7.56
CA LYS A 38 17.26 -22.09 7.15
C LYS A 38 17.54 -20.81 6.38
N LEU A 39 18.64 -20.12 6.69
CA LEU A 39 19.03 -18.83 6.10
C LEU A 39 20.02 -18.97 4.94
N GLY A 40 20.45 -20.18 4.58
CA GLY A 40 21.47 -20.41 3.54
C GLY A 40 22.84 -19.82 3.92
N LEU A 41 23.18 -19.75 5.23
CA LEU A 41 24.41 -19.16 5.73
C LEU A 41 25.50 -20.17 6.06
N LYS A 42 25.25 -21.48 5.98
CA LYS A 42 26.26 -22.53 6.31
C LYS A 42 27.63 -22.29 5.63
N PRO A 43 27.71 -21.95 4.33
CA PRO A 43 29.01 -21.73 3.64
C PRO A 43 29.74 -20.47 4.12
N TYR A 44 29.11 -19.63 4.91
CA TYR A 44 29.63 -18.31 5.29
C TYR A 44 29.92 -18.20 6.78
N LEU A 45 29.72 -19.26 7.58
CA LEU A 45 29.81 -19.22 9.04
C LEU A 45 31.14 -18.70 9.56
N ASP A 46 32.24 -18.99 8.87
CA ASP A 46 33.60 -18.58 9.26
C ASP A 46 33.97 -17.19 8.74
N ARG A 47 33.14 -16.58 7.85
CA ARG A 47 33.42 -15.25 7.29
C ARG A 47 33.08 -14.14 8.27
N LYS A 48 33.80 -13.00 8.10
CA LYS A 48 33.46 -11.74 8.81
C LYS A 48 32.45 -10.92 7.99
N PRO A 49 31.67 -10.03 8.63
CA PRO A 49 30.69 -9.18 7.97
C PRO A 49 31.21 -8.39 6.76
N ALA A 50 32.47 -7.97 6.78
CA ALA A 50 33.11 -7.23 5.67
C ALA A 50 33.20 -8.07 4.37
N ALA A 51 33.22 -9.40 4.47
CA ALA A 51 33.30 -10.32 3.33
C ALA A 51 31.93 -10.81 2.85
N LEU A 52 30.83 -10.13 3.24
CA LEU A 52 29.45 -10.50 2.93
C LEU A 52 28.78 -9.44 2.07
N SER A 53 27.86 -9.89 1.19
CA SER A 53 26.93 -8.97 0.51
C SER A 53 25.92 -8.34 1.48
N GLY A 54 25.21 -7.30 1.05
CA GLY A 54 24.16 -6.65 1.85
C GLY A 54 23.10 -7.63 2.36
N GLY A 55 22.56 -8.47 1.46
CA GLY A 55 21.58 -9.49 1.82
C GLY A 55 22.13 -10.57 2.73
N GLN A 56 23.41 -10.98 2.58
CA GLN A 56 24.02 -11.91 3.50
C GLN A 56 24.18 -11.32 4.91
N ARG A 57 24.59 -10.05 5.03
CA ARG A 57 24.64 -9.35 6.33
C ARG A 57 23.29 -9.29 6.99
N GLN A 58 22.24 -9.03 6.23
CA GLN A 58 20.88 -9.01 6.75
C GLN A 58 20.44 -10.38 7.26
N ARG A 59 20.70 -11.46 6.49
CA ARG A 59 20.41 -12.82 6.96
C ARG A 59 21.16 -13.17 8.25
N VAL A 60 22.37 -12.69 8.43
CA VAL A 60 23.12 -12.86 9.70
C VAL A 60 22.42 -12.13 10.85
N ALA A 61 21.91 -10.92 10.61
CA ALA A 61 21.15 -10.19 11.63
C ALA A 61 19.85 -10.92 12.03
N LEU A 62 19.14 -11.49 11.03
CA LEU A 62 18.00 -12.35 11.27
C LEU A 62 18.40 -13.62 12.05
N GLY A 63 19.51 -14.24 11.67
CA GLY A 63 20.04 -15.41 12.38
C GLY A 63 20.29 -15.17 13.85
N ARG A 64 20.82 -13.98 14.20
CA ARG A 64 20.99 -13.55 15.60
C ARG A 64 19.66 -13.47 16.37
N ALA A 65 18.58 -13.14 15.70
CA ALA A 65 17.24 -13.12 16.32
C ALA A 65 16.67 -14.54 16.44
N ILE A 66 16.76 -15.33 15.38
CA ILE A 66 16.18 -16.69 15.28
C ILE A 66 16.78 -17.66 16.30
N VAL A 67 18.11 -17.63 16.49
CA VAL A 67 18.80 -18.54 17.44
C VAL A 67 18.31 -18.39 18.88
N ARG A 68 17.65 -17.25 19.20
CA ARG A 68 17.14 -16.97 20.56
C ARG A 68 15.85 -17.72 20.89
N ASP A 69 15.19 -18.31 19.90
CA ASP A 69 13.89 -18.97 20.08
C ASP A 69 12.87 -18.04 20.78
N ALA A 70 12.72 -16.85 20.22
CA ALA A 70 11.85 -15.83 20.77
C ALA A 70 10.38 -16.11 20.42
N LYS A 71 9.46 -15.87 21.34
CA LYS A 71 8.01 -15.98 21.10
C LYS A 71 7.47 -14.89 20.15
N VAL A 72 8.16 -13.76 20.07
CA VAL A 72 7.79 -12.61 19.25
C VAL A 72 9.06 -12.03 18.61
N PHE A 73 9.02 -11.79 17.30
CA PHE A 73 10.06 -11.04 16.59
C PHE A 73 9.61 -9.58 16.37
N LEU A 74 10.54 -8.67 16.63
CA LEU A 74 10.37 -7.24 16.33
C LEU A 74 11.35 -6.87 15.23
N MET A 75 10.84 -6.43 14.09
CA MET A 75 11.63 -6.00 12.93
C MET A 75 11.29 -4.54 12.60
N ASP A 76 12.28 -3.70 12.70
CA ASP A 76 12.18 -2.27 12.45
C ASP A 76 12.87 -1.96 11.12
N GLU A 77 12.09 -1.71 10.08
CA GLU A 77 12.50 -1.41 8.70
C GLU A 77 13.64 -2.31 8.16
N PRO A 78 13.52 -3.64 8.23
CA PRO A 78 14.66 -4.51 7.95
C PRO A 78 15.13 -4.49 6.50
N LEU A 79 14.33 -4.00 5.54
CA LEU A 79 14.66 -3.97 4.11
C LEU A 79 14.96 -2.56 3.57
N SER A 80 14.87 -1.52 4.39
CA SER A 80 14.98 -0.11 3.96
C SER A 80 16.32 0.25 3.27
N ASN A 81 17.42 -0.38 3.67
CA ASN A 81 18.77 -0.10 3.16
C ASN A 81 19.20 -1.00 1.98
N LEU A 82 18.27 -1.70 1.35
CA LEU A 82 18.54 -2.57 0.20
C LEU A 82 18.14 -1.90 -1.12
N ASP A 83 18.89 -2.22 -2.18
CA ASP A 83 18.48 -1.88 -3.54
C ASP A 83 17.18 -2.63 -3.93
N ALA A 84 16.47 -2.12 -4.95
CA ALA A 84 15.16 -2.63 -5.33
C ALA A 84 15.15 -4.13 -5.67
N LYS A 85 16.15 -4.62 -6.40
CA LYS A 85 16.24 -6.03 -6.79
C LYS A 85 16.44 -6.94 -5.58
N LEU A 86 17.37 -6.57 -4.70
CA LEU A 86 17.67 -7.32 -3.49
C LEU A 86 16.52 -7.26 -2.49
N ARG A 87 15.79 -6.14 -2.41
CA ARG A 87 14.60 -5.98 -1.56
C ARG A 87 13.50 -6.98 -1.95
N VAL A 88 13.18 -7.11 -3.26
CA VAL A 88 12.21 -8.08 -3.75
C VAL A 88 12.60 -9.52 -3.37
N GLN A 89 13.87 -9.89 -3.57
CA GLN A 89 14.37 -11.21 -3.20
C GLN A 89 14.27 -11.45 -1.69
N MET A 90 14.74 -10.50 -0.89
CA MET A 90 14.75 -10.62 0.57
C MET A 90 13.36 -10.65 1.18
N ARG A 91 12.39 -9.92 0.61
CA ARG A 91 10.98 -10.00 1.00
C ARG A 91 10.44 -11.42 0.86
N SER A 92 10.67 -12.06 -0.29
CA SER A 92 10.25 -13.45 -0.52
C SER A 92 10.90 -14.43 0.44
N GLU A 93 12.17 -14.22 0.78
CA GLU A 93 12.88 -15.03 1.77
C GLU A 93 12.34 -14.83 3.18
N LEU A 94 12.05 -13.59 3.59
CA LEU A 94 11.46 -13.28 4.90
C LEU A 94 10.10 -13.96 5.10
N ILE A 95 9.25 -13.98 4.06
CA ILE A 95 7.96 -14.69 4.10
C ILE A 95 8.20 -16.17 4.40
N LYS A 96 9.07 -16.84 3.64
CA LYS A 96 9.39 -18.26 3.87
C LYS A 96 9.97 -18.54 5.26
N ILE A 97 10.83 -17.65 5.74
CA ILE A 97 11.41 -17.76 7.08
C ILE A 97 10.32 -17.62 8.14
N HIS A 98 9.46 -16.61 8.02
CA HIS A 98 8.35 -16.41 8.93
C HIS A 98 7.42 -17.62 8.99
N GLU A 99 7.02 -18.16 7.85
CA GLU A 99 6.21 -19.38 7.76
C GLU A 99 6.90 -20.58 8.44
N SER A 100 8.22 -20.75 8.22
CA SER A 100 8.98 -21.85 8.81
C SER A 100 9.17 -21.74 10.31
N LEU A 101 9.08 -20.53 10.87
CA LEU A 101 9.27 -20.28 12.31
C LEU A 101 7.95 -20.37 13.07
N GLY A 102 6.81 -20.07 12.44
CA GLY A 102 5.48 -20.10 13.06
C GLY A 102 5.33 -19.14 14.26
N THR A 103 6.15 -18.09 14.32
CA THR A 103 6.19 -17.16 15.46
C THR A 103 5.53 -15.83 15.12
N THR A 104 4.94 -15.17 16.11
CA THR A 104 4.40 -13.83 15.93
C THR A 104 5.50 -12.84 15.58
N THR A 105 5.30 -12.07 14.52
CA THR A 105 6.24 -11.04 14.08
C THR A 105 5.55 -9.69 14.03
N ILE A 106 6.16 -8.68 14.65
CA ILE A 106 5.80 -7.27 14.47
C ILE A 106 6.83 -6.68 13.53
N TYR A 107 6.36 -6.19 12.39
CA TYR A 107 7.18 -5.68 11.29
C TYR A 107 6.83 -4.21 11.03
N VAL A 108 7.77 -3.31 11.24
CA VAL A 108 7.62 -1.88 10.94
C VAL A 108 8.20 -1.61 9.56
N THR A 109 7.44 -0.94 8.73
CA THR A 109 7.88 -0.52 7.39
C THR A 109 7.14 0.73 6.94
N HIS A 110 7.76 1.51 6.07
CA HIS A 110 7.11 2.56 5.29
C HIS A 110 6.81 2.10 3.84
N ASP A 111 7.20 0.89 3.47
CA ASP A 111 6.94 0.31 2.15
C ASP A 111 5.59 -0.42 2.15
N GLN A 112 4.64 0.13 1.39
CA GLN A 112 3.27 -0.42 1.29
C GLN A 112 3.27 -1.84 0.72
N ILE A 113 4.18 -2.13 -0.23
CA ILE A 113 4.24 -3.45 -0.87
C ILE A 113 4.68 -4.50 0.15
N GLU A 114 5.62 -4.16 1.04
CA GLU A 114 6.00 -5.04 2.15
C GLU A 114 4.81 -5.30 3.06
N ALA A 115 4.14 -4.25 3.53
CA ALA A 115 2.97 -4.38 4.39
C ALA A 115 1.86 -5.24 3.76
N MET A 116 1.50 -4.94 2.50
CA MET A 116 0.41 -5.62 1.79
C MET A 116 0.70 -7.08 1.46
N THR A 117 1.99 -7.46 1.27
CA THR A 117 2.37 -8.80 0.84
C THR A 117 2.78 -9.73 1.98
N MET A 118 3.27 -9.18 3.10
CA MET A 118 3.83 -9.96 4.20
C MET A 118 2.91 -10.06 5.42
N ALA A 119 2.06 -9.08 5.64
CA ALA A 119 1.28 -9.00 6.86
C ALA A 119 -0.01 -9.81 6.78
N SER A 120 -0.38 -10.48 7.86
CA SER A 120 -1.74 -11.00 8.08
C SER A 120 -2.68 -9.90 8.58
N ARG A 121 -2.12 -8.86 9.22
CA ARG A 121 -2.84 -7.70 9.75
C ARG A 121 -1.95 -6.47 9.68
N ILE A 122 -2.47 -5.37 9.14
CA ILE A 122 -1.80 -4.08 9.04
C ILE A 122 -2.37 -3.13 10.10
N VAL A 123 -1.50 -2.32 10.69
CA VAL A 123 -1.85 -1.17 11.52
C VAL A 123 -1.33 0.07 10.80
N VAL A 124 -2.23 0.88 10.28
CA VAL A 124 -1.89 2.18 9.67
C VAL A 124 -1.84 3.23 10.76
N MET A 125 -0.74 3.98 10.84
CA MET A 125 -0.53 5.01 11.85
C MET A 125 -0.23 6.37 11.22
N LYS A 126 -0.70 7.44 11.86
CA LYS A 126 -0.38 8.84 11.54
C LYS A 126 -0.18 9.61 12.83
N ASP A 127 0.94 10.30 12.97
CA ASP A 127 1.25 11.17 14.12
C ASP A 127 1.09 10.48 15.49
N GLY A 128 1.46 9.20 15.57
CA GLY A 128 1.33 8.39 16.79
C GLY A 128 -0.06 7.78 17.02
N TRP A 129 -1.06 8.10 16.19
CA TRP A 129 -2.42 7.60 16.31
C TRP A 129 -2.73 6.50 15.29
N ILE A 130 -3.43 5.48 15.74
CA ILE A 130 -3.91 4.40 14.86
C ILE A 130 -5.07 4.94 14.01
N GLN A 131 -4.94 4.83 12.69
CA GLN A 131 -5.96 5.24 11.72
C GLN A 131 -6.88 4.07 11.34
N GLN A 132 -6.29 2.89 11.15
CA GLN A 132 -7.04 1.67 10.83
C GLN A 132 -6.21 0.43 11.19
N ILE A 133 -6.92 -0.64 11.58
CA ILE A 133 -6.37 -1.99 11.76
C ILE A 133 -7.24 -2.94 10.96
N GLY A 134 -6.62 -3.80 10.14
CA GLY A 134 -7.36 -4.79 9.36
C GLY A 134 -6.45 -5.71 8.54
N ALA A 135 -7.05 -6.64 7.84
CA ALA A 135 -6.35 -7.43 6.83
C ALA A 135 -5.92 -6.54 5.65
N PRO A 136 -4.83 -6.86 4.93
CA PRO A 136 -4.36 -6.05 3.80
C PRO A 136 -5.47 -5.68 2.82
N LYS A 137 -6.25 -6.66 2.37
CA LYS A 137 -7.36 -6.44 1.44
C LYS A 137 -8.44 -5.50 2.02
N GLU A 138 -8.76 -5.63 3.30
CA GLU A 138 -9.74 -4.77 3.97
C GLU A 138 -9.26 -3.30 4.03
N ILE A 139 -8.00 -3.09 4.39
CA ILE A 139 -7.39 -1.74 4.43
C ILE A 139 -7.42 -1.09 3.05
N TYR A 140 -7.17 -1.88 1.99
CA TYR A 140 -7.16 -1.41 0.62
C TYR A 140 -8.58 -1.12 0.10
N ASP A 141 -9.49 -2.09 0.22
CA ASP A 141 -10.84 -2.00 -0.34
C ASP A 141 -11.76 -1.09 0.49
N LYS A 142 -11.51 -0.95 1.79
CA LYS A 142 -12.41 -0.25 2.73
C LYS A 142 -11.66 0.70 3.65
N PRO A 143 -10.99 1.73 3.11
CA PRO A 143 -10.26 2.69 3.95
C PRO A 143 -11.22 3.43 4.90
N ASN A 144 -10.85 3.59 6.16
CA ASN A 144 -11.69 4.25 7.14
C ASN A 144 -11.73 5.77 7.00
N ASN A 145 -10.69 6.36 6.42
CA ASN A 145 -10.60 7.79 6.22
C ASN A 145 -9.74 8.15 4.99
N ILE A 146 -9.71 9.42 4.65
CA ILE A 146 -8.94 9.97 3.51
C ILE A 146 -7.46 9.65 3.64
N PHE A 147 -6.90 9.73 4.85
CA PHE A 147 -5.49 9.43 5.06
C PHE A 147 -5.16 7.98 4.65
N VAL A 148 -5.94 7.00 5.10
CA VAL A 148 -5.71 5.60 4.76
C VAL A 148 -5.87 5.36 3.25
N GLY A 149 -6.91 5.92 2.63
CA GLY A 149 -7.13 5.80 1.19
C GLY A 149 -6.01 6.42 0.35
N GLY A 150 -5.48 7.57 0.78
CA GLY A 150 -4.38 8.26 0.12
C GLY A 150 -3.00 7.68 0.43
N PHE A 151 -2.84 7.00 1.58
CA PHE A 151 -1.57 6.40 1.97
C PHE A 151 -1.38 5.00 1.37
N ILE A 152 -2.43 4.21 1.26
CA ILE A 152 -2.38 2.83 0.76
C ILE A 152 -2.81 2.77 -0.71
N GLY A 153 -1.88 2.37 -1.58
CA GLY A 153 -2.04 2.23 -3.03
C GLY A 153 -1.02 3.06 -3.82
N THR A 154 -0.60 2.55 -4.97
CA THR A 154 0.32 3.22 -5.90
C THR A 154 -0.22 3.07 -7.32
N PRO A 155 -0.77 4.16 -7.90
CA PRO A 155 -1.01 5.48 -7.31
C PRO A 155 -2.01 5.47 -6.14
N PRO A 156 -2.06 6.55 -5.31
CA PRO A 156 -3.03 6.68 -4.24
C PRO A 156 -4.47 6.81 -4.76
N MET A 157 -5.46 6.66 -3.88
CA MET A 157 -6.87 6.94 -4.19
C MET A 157 -7.03 8.39 -4.64
N ASN A 158 -7.82 8.61 -5.68
CA ASN A 158 -8.25 9.94 -6.08
C ASN A 158 -9.32 10.46 -5.12
N PHE A 159 -9.26 11.75 -4.78
CA PHE A 159 -10.27 12.42 -3.97
C PHE A 159 -10.85 13.60 -4.74
N VAL A 160 -12.17 13.63 -4.88
CA VAL A 160 -12.90 14.63 -5.66
C VAL A 160 -13.94 15.30 -4.76
N ASN A 161 -13.81 16.60 -4.55
CA ASN A 161 -14.80 17.38 -3.81
C ASN A 161 -16.04 17.62 -4.68
N GLY A 162 -17.21 17.44 -4.12
CA GLY A 162 -18.47 17.67 -4.80
C GLY A 162 -19.64 17.76 -3.84
N VAL A 163 -20.84 17.68 -4.40
CA VAL A 163 -22.13 17.70 -3.68
C VAL A 163 -22.99 16.58 -4.19
N VAL A 164 -23.80 15.97 -3.35
CA VAL A 164 -24.82 14.98 -3.77
C VAL A 164 -26.18 15.65 -3.80
N GLY A 165 -26.78 15.74 -4.99
CA GLY A 165 -28.12 16.28 -5.18
C GLY A 165 -29.23 15.37 -4.60
N LYS A 166 -30.44 15.93 -4.47
CA LYS A 166 -31.64 15.15 -4.07
C LYS A 166 -32.01 14.06 -5.09
N ASP A 167 -31.59 14.25 -6.34
CA ASP A 167 -31.75 13.30 -7.44
C ASP A 167 -30.78 12.12 -7.39
N GLY A 168 -29.89 12.06 -6.41
CA GLY A 168 -28.89 11.00 -6.25
C GLY A 168 -27.70 11.14 -7.18
N ILE A 169 -27.44 12.33 -7.68
CA ILE A 169 -26.31 12.63 -8.57
C ILE A 169 -25.19 13.28 -7.78
N PHE A 170 -23.98 12.76 -7.92
CA PHE A 170 -22.77 13.44 -7.46
C PHE A 170 -22.37 14.48 -8.49
N GLU A 171 -22.21 15.71 -8.06
CA GLU A 171 -21.80 16.84 -8.90
C GLU A 171 -20.45 17.39 -8.42
N CYS A 172 -19.48 17.50 -9.31
CA CYS A 172 -18.23 18.22 -9.07
C CYS A 172 -18.03 19.34 -10.08
N GLY A 173 -17.46 20.47 -9.62
CA GLY A 173 -17.26 21.65 -10.44
C GLY A 173 -18.20 22.80 -10.07
N SER A 174 -18.37 23.73 -11.00
CA SER A 174 -19.27 24.88 -10.86
C SER A 174 -19.82 25.32 -12.22
N HIS A 175 -20.93 26.04 -12.23
CA HIS A 175 -21.52 26.58 -13.48
C HIS A 175 -20.54 27.43 -14.29
N ARG A 176 -19.55 28.05 -13.63
CA ARG A 176 -18.54 28.90 -14.29
C ARG A 176 -17.42 28.08 -14.96
N PHE A 177 -17.04 26.94 -14.40
CA PHE A 177 -15.86 26.17 -14.82
C PHE A 177 -16.21 24.79 -15.39
N GLY A 178 -17.51 24.51 -15.53
CA GLY A 178 -18.04 23.21 -15.94
C GLY A 178 -18.50 22.37 -14.75
N VAL A 179 -19.36 21.42 -15.01
CA VAL A 179 -19.90 20.47 -14.01
C VAL A 179 -19.85 19.07 -14.60
N VAL A 180 -19.36 18.13 -13.84
CA VAL A 180 -19.47 16.68 -14.11
C VAL A 180 -20.53 16.13 -13.18
N ARG A 181 -21.46 15.35 -13.73
CA ARG A 181 -22.63 14.79 -13.04
C ARG A 181 -22.60 13.28 -13.15
N ILE A 182 -22.52 12.57 -12.03
CA ILE A 182 -22.34 11.12 -11.99
C ILE A 182 -23.41 10.52 -11.06
N PRO A 183 -24.33 9.68 -11.58
CA PRO A 183 -25.32 9.00 -10.76
C PRO A 183 -24.66 8.07 -9.73
N ILE A 184 -25.11 8.14 -8.48
CA ILE A 184 -24.64 7.27 -7.40
C ILE A 184 -25.47 5.98 -7.40
N PRO A 185 -24.85 4.79 -7.25
CA PRO A 185 -25.56 3.53 -7.06
C PRO A 185 -26.50 3.57 -5.85
N GLU A 186 -27.66 2.92 -5.97
CA GLU A 186 -28.74 3.02 -4.98
C GLU A 186 -28.30 2.63 -3.56
N GLU A 187 -27.48 1.55 -3.43
CA GLU A 187 -26.98 1.10 -2.14
C GLU A 187 -26.15 2.19 -1.42
N GLN A 188 -25.29 2.89 -2.14
CA GLN A 188 -24.48 3.97 -1.57
C GLN A 188 -25.32 5.22 -1.32
N LEU A 189 -26.26 5.50 -2.19
CA LEU A 189 -27.17 6.64 -2.03
C LEU A 189 -28.07 6.52 -0.81
N GLU A 190 -28.55 5.31 -0.48
CA GLU A 190 -29.30 5.06 0.74
C GLU A 190 -28.47 5.42 2.00
N VAL A 191 -27.19 5.01 2.05
CA VAL A 191 -26.30 5.36 3.17
C VAL A 191 -26.16 6.86 3.31
N LEU A 192 -26.00 7.58 2.19
CA LEU A 192 -25.86 9.03 2.19
C LEU A 192 -27.16 9.73 2.65
N LYS A 193 -28.34 9.19 2.28
CA LYS A 193 -29.63 9.66 2.74
C LYS A 193 -29.84 9.44 4.25
N GLU A 194 -29.56 8.23 4.73
CA GLU A 194 -29.68 7.86 6.15
C GLU A 194 -28.82 8.77 7.04
N GLN A 195 -27.64 9.18 6.56
CA GLN A 195 -26.71 10.04 7.29
C GLN A 195 -26.84 11.53 6.95
N ASN A 196 -27.91 11.93 6.23
CA ASN A 196 -28.23 13.32 5.90
C ASN A 196 -27.12 14.05 5.12
N TYR A 197 -26.50 13.40 4.11
CA TYR A 197 -25.48 14.01 3.24
C TYR A 197 -26.03 14.60 1.93
N LEU A 198 -27.34 14.53 1.68
CA LEU A 198 -27.92 15.20 0.52
C LEU A 198 -27.78 16.71 0.63
N GLU A 199 -27.47 17.36 -0.48
CA GLU A 199 -27.24 18.82 -0.64
C GLU A 199 -26.09 19.35 0.26
N LYS A 200 -25.15 18.47 0.67
CA LYS A 200 -23.97 18.85 1.44
C LYS A 200 -22.68 18.57 0.66
N ASP A 201 -21.65 19.32 1.00
CA ASP A 201 -20.29 19.03 0.53
C ASP A 201 -19.87 17.61 0.99
N ILE A 202 -19.25 16.90 0.06
CA ILE A 202 -18.79 15.53 0.25
C ILE A 202 -17.50 15.30 -0.55
N ILE A 203 -16.69 14.35 -0.15
CA ILE A 203 -15.52 13.94 -0.90
C ILE A 203 -15.74 12.54 -1.45
N MET A 204 -15.70 12.38 -2.77
CA MET A 204 -15.71 11.09 -3.43
C MET A 204 -14.29 10.56 -3.56
N GLY A 205 -14.05 9.33 -3.14
CA GLY A 205 -12.80 8.60 -3.31
C GLY A 205 -12.95 7.49 -4.35
N ILE A 206 -12.07 7.46 -5.34
CA ILE A 206 -12.03 6.38 -6.35
C ILE A 206 -10.58 5.96 -6.61
N ARG A 207 -10.33 4.65 -6.67
CA ARG A 207 -9.00 4.14 -6.98
C ARG A 207 -8.66 4.31 -8.45
N PRO A 208 -7.38 4.54 -8.80
CA PRO A 208 -6.95 4.68 -10.19
C PRO A 208 -7.31 3.50 -11.09
N GLU A 209 -7.27 2.28 -10.59
CA GLU A 209 -7.62 1.05 -11.32
C GLU A 209 -9.13 0.82 -11.47
N ASP A 210 -9.95 1.55 -10.72
CA ASP A 210 -11.42 1.54 -10.85
C ASP A 210 -11.93 2.58 -11.87
N ILE A 211 -11.00 3.22 -12.58
CA ILE A 211 -11.27 4.11 -13.72
C ILE A 211 -10.83 3.40 -14.99
N SER A 212 -11.77 3.12 -15.89
CA SER A 212 -11.54 2.35 -17.11
C SER A 212 -11.54 3.22 -18.36
N ASP A 213 -10.71 2.85 -19.34
CA ASP A 213 -10.67 3.39 -20.71
C ASP A 213 -11.20 2.41 -21.76
N GLN A 214 -11.90 1.34 -21.34
CA GLN A 214 -12.33 0.28 -22.22
C GLN A 214 -13.75 0.53 -22.76
N GLU A 215 -13.92 0.34 -24.06
CA GLU A 215 -15.22 0.53 -24.74
C GLU A 215 -16.33 -0.40 -24.19
N GLU A 216 -15.96 -1.61 -23.73
CA GLU A 216 -16.90 -2.54 -23.13
C GLU A 216 -17.48 -1.99 -21.82
N ASP A 217 -16.70 -1.27 -21.04
CA ASP A 217 -17.15 -0.65 -19.78
C ASP A 217 -17.99 0.59 -20.06
N PHE A 218 -17.67 1.34 -21.11
CA PHE A 218 -18.50 2.47 -21.57
C PHE A 218 -19.90 2.01 -22.02
N ALA A 219 -19.97 0.88 -22.71
CA ALA A 219 -21.24 0.31 -23.16
C ALA A 219 -22.11 -0.20 -22.00
N LYS A 220 -21.48 -0.75 -20.95
CA LYS A 220 -22.17 -1.25 -19.75
C LYS A 220 -22.66 -0.13 -18.84
N HIS A 221 -21.87 0.94 -18.73
CA HIS A 221 -22.11 2.05 -17.81
C HIS A 221 -21.97 3.41 -18.51
N PRO A 222 -22.80 3.72 -19.50
CA PRO A 222 -22.77 4.98 -20.21
C PRO A 222 -23.02 6.19 -19.27
N GLU A 223 -23.79 5.99 -18.20
CA GLU A 223 -24.10 6.99 -17.17
C GLU A 223 -22.91 7.40 -16.30
N TRP A 224 -21.86 6.57 -16.25
CA TRP A 224 -20.61 6.82 -15.51
C TRP A 224 -19.43 7.16 -16.41
N THR A 225 -19.71 7.23 -17.72
CA THR A 225 -18.70 7.49 -18.76
C THR A 225 -18.72 8.98 -19.14
N HIS A 226 -17.57 9.62 -19.03
CA HIS A 226 -17.40 11.03 -19.32
C HIS A 226 -16.16 11.28 -20.17
N GLU A 227 -16.15 12.40 -20.89
CA GLU A 227 -15.00 12.88 -21.64
C GLU A 227 -14.19 13.85 -20.79
N PHE A 228 -12.87 13.64 -20.73
CA PHE A 228 -11.96 14.44 -19.93
C PHE A 228 -10.78 14.89 -20.76
N LYS A 229 -10.20 16.03 -20.37
CA LYS A 229 -8.97 16.55 -20.95
C LYS A 229 -7.76 16.00 -20.22
N VAL A 230 -6.82 15.41 -20.96
CA VAL A 230 -5.57 14.87 -20.44
C VAL A 230 -4.67 16.01 -19.96
N ASP A 231 -4.20 15.92 -18.73
CA ASP A 231 -3.19 16.79 -18.15
C ASP A 231 -1.78 16.21 -18.38
N ILE A 232 -1.59 14.94 -17.98
CA ILE A 232 -0.33 14.20 -18.12
C ILE A 232 -0.65 12.75 -18.47
N SER A 233 0.16 12.15 -19.35
CA SER A 233 0.15 10.70 -19.65
C SER A 233 1.55 10.14 -19.44
N GLU A 234 1.69 9.12 -18.59
CA GLU A 234 2.95 8.46 -18.26
C GLU A 234 2.86 6.97 -18.59
N LEU A 235 3.70 6.51 -19.51
CA LEU A 235 3.82 5.10 -19.86
C LEU A 235 4.83 4.41 -18.92
N LEU A 236 4.34 3.47 -18.11
CA LEU A 236 5.14 2.72 -17.12
C LEU A 236 5.37 1.26 -17.54
N GLY A 237 5.57 1.02 -18.82
CA GLY A 237 5.79 -0.30 -19.39
C GLY A 237 4.48 -1.03 -19.71
N ALA A 238 3.97 -1.86 -18.81
CA ALA A 238 2.73 -2.63 -19.04
C ALA A 238 1.44 -1.83 -18.79
N GLU A 239 1.54 -0.66 -18.16
CA GLU A 239 0.42 0.20 -17.81
C GLU A 239 0.74 1.66 -18.11
N SER A 240 -0.31 2.47 -18.29
CA SER A 240 -0.23 3.93 -18.37
C SER A 240 -0.96 4.56 -17.19
N GLN A 241 -0.40 5.63 -16.65
CA GLN A 241 -1.07 6.50 -15.71
C GLN A 241 -1.49 7.77 -16.44
N ILE A 242 -2.79 8.00 -16.50
CA ILE A 242 -3.35 9.12 -17.23
C ILE A 242 -4.02 10.05 -16.20
N ARG A 243 -3.43 11.22 -16.03
CA ARG A 243 -3.99 12.27 -15.22
C ARG A 243 -4.89 13.16 -16.06
N VAL A 244 -6.14 13.31 -15.64
CA VAL A 244 -7.12 14.16 -16.32
C VAL A 244 -7.61 15.25 -15.40
N LYS A 245 -8.00 16.37 -16.01
CA LYS A 245 -8.58 17.54 -15.32
C LYS A 245 -10.08 17.34 -15.10
N LEU A 246 -10.51 17.62 -13.89
CA LEU A 246 -11.92 17.77 -13.53
C LEU A 246 -12.24 19.25 -13.29
N PRO A 247 -13.44 19.67 -13.57
CA PRO A 247 -13.86 20.99 -13.15
C PRO A 247 -13.85 21.11 -11.63
N GLY A 248 -13.37 22.23 -11.12
CA GLY A 248 -13.35 22.55 -9.70
C GLY A 248 -14.28 23.69 -9.35
N LYS A 249 -14.35 24.05 -8.06
CA LYS A 249 -15.07 25.24 -7.60
C LYS A 249 -14.38 26.54 -8.02
N ASP A 250 -13.10 26.46 -8.37
CA ASP A 250 -12.24 27.58 -8.79
C ASP A 250 -11.49 27.28 -10.10
N VAL A 251 -10.60 28.19 -10.50
CA VAL A 251 -9.82 28.11 -11.75
C VAL A 251 -8.81 26.96 -11.75
N THR A 252 -8.39 26.50 -10.56
CA THR A 252 -7.36 25.46 -10.43
C THR A 252 -7.89 24.08 -10.79
N GLY A 253 -9.23 23.88 -10.65
CA GLY A 253 -9.87 22.60 -10.91
C GLY A 253 -9.43 21.51 -9.93
N GLN A 254 -9.75 20.29 -10.29
CA GLN A 254 -9.33 19.08 -9.61
C GLN A 254 -8.72 18.14 -10.65
N ALA A 255 -8.00 17.13 -10.23
CA ALA A 255 -7.46 16.14 -11.14
C ALA A 255 -7.63 14.73 -10.56
N ILE A 256 -7.87 13.77 -11.44
CA ILE A 256 -7.84 12.35 -11.09
C ILE A 256 -6.83 11.62 -11.99
N THR A 257 -6.26 10.56 -11.46
CA THR A 257 -5.35 9.67 -12.18
C THR A 257 -6.06 8.34 -12.43
N ALA A 258 -6.14 7.94 -13.69
CA ALA A 258 -6.57 6.61 -14.11
C ALA A 258 -5.33 5.73 -14.33
N LYS A 259 -5.44 4.45 -13.93
CA LYS A 259 -4.45 3.43 -14.21
C LYS A 259 -5.03 2.45 -15.22
N VAL A 260 -4.55 2.50 -16.45
CA VAL A 260 -5.11 1.77 -17.59
C VAL A 260 -4.02 0.91 -18.25
N PRO A 261 -4.39 -0.08 -19.10
CA PRO A 261 -3.43 -0.79 -19.94
C PRO A 261 -2.56 0.16 -20.74
N ALA A 262 -1.33 -0.26 -21.07
CA ALA A 262 -0.34 0.58 -21.76
C ALA A 262 -0.91 1.26 -23.02
N ARG A 263 -0.87 2.59 -23.04
CA ARG A 263 -1.28 3.46 -24.15
C ARG A 263 -0.15 4.40 -24.51
N ILE A 264 0.28 4.38 -25.77
CA ILE A 264 1.36 5.22 -26.30
C ILE A 264 0.83 6.38 -27.15
N ASP A 265 -0.44 6.38 -27.47
CA ASP A 265 -1.12 7.29 -28.37
C ASP A 265 -1.88 8.43 -27.67
N ILE A 266 -1.73 8.53 -26.34
CA ILE A 266 -2.41 9.57 -25.53
C ILE A 266 -1.41 10.65 -25.12
N HIS A 267 -1.71 11.88 -25.49
CA HIS A 267 -0.86 13.04 -25.25
C HIS A 267 -1.58 14.10 -24.37
N THR A 268 -0.78 14.99 -23.80
CA THR A 268 -1.29 16.14 -23.07
C THR A 268 -2.21 17.00 -23.96
N ASN A 269 -3.35 17.38 -23.40
CA ASN A 269 -4.46 18.10 -24.03
C ASN A 269 -5.37 17.27 -24.94
N ASP A 270 -5.13 15.99 -25.15
CA ASP A 270 -6.10 15.14 -25.82
C ASP A 270 -7.38 15.00 -24.99
N ASN A 271 -8.48 14.73 -25.67
CA ASN A 271 -9.73 14.35 -25.02
C ASN A 271 -9.83 12.82 -24.99
N ILE A 272 -10.11 12.25 -23.82
CA ILE A 272 -10.31 10.82 -23.65
C ILE A 272 -11.62 10.54 -22.92
N LYS A 273 -12.23 9.42 -23.25
CA LYS A 273 -13.36 8.89 -22.47
C LYS A 273 -12.84 8.03 -21.35
N LEU A 274 -13.37 8.22 -20.15
CA LEU A 274 -13.12 7.38 -18.99
C LEU A 274 -14.44 7.05 -18.29
N MET A 275 -14.58 5.80 -17.87
CA MET A 275 -15.67 5.34 -17.02
C MET A 275 -15.19 5.27 -15.57
N LEU A 276 -15.90 5.94 -14.67
CA LEU A 276 -15.64 5.89 -13.24
C LEU A 276 -16.55 4.83 -12.60
N ASN A 277 -16.00 3.73 -12.14
CA ASN A 277 -16.78 2.65 -11.54
C ASN A 277 -17.34 3.06 -10.17
N MET A 278 -18.54 3.63 -10.19
CA MET A 278 -19.19 4.15 -8.98
C MET A 278 -19.53 3.07 -7.94
N ASN A 279 -19.62 1.81 -8.34
CA ASN A 279 -19.77 0.70 -7.37
C ASN A 279 -18.55 0.51 -6.46
N LYS A 280 -17.39 1.06 -6.86
CA LYS A 280 -16.12 1.00 -6.13
C LYS A 280 -15.75 2.29 -5.44
N CYS A 281 -16.56 3.34 -5.63
CA CYS A 281 -16.32 4.62 -4.97
C CYS A 281 -16.61 4.55 -3.47
N HIS A 282 -15.96 5.44 -2.76
CA HIS A 282 -16.21 5.71 -1.35
C HIS A 282 -16.57 7.18 -1.17
N PHE A 283 -17.35 7.47 -0.14
CA PHE A 283 -17.68 8.84 0.22
C PHE A 283 -17.14 9.15 1.60
N PHE A 284 -16.60 10.37 1.75
CA PHE A 284 -15.97 10.84 2.98
C PHE A 284 -16.56 12.17 3.41
N ASN A 285 -16.68 12.35 4.71
CA ASN A 285 -17.05 13.63 5.31
C ASN A 285 -15.88 14.61 5.16
N PRO A 286 -16.07 15.82 4.61
CA PRO A 286 -14.98 16.77 4.37
C PRO A 286 -14.38 17.38 5.65
N GLU A 287 -15.12 17.37 6.78
CA GLU A 287 -14.65 17.95 8.05
C GLU A 287 -13.89 16.91 8.89
N THR A 288 -14.43 15.69 8.99
CA THR A 288 -13.83 14.62 9.82
C THR A 288 -12.88 13.74 9.05
N GLU A 289 -12.88 13.82 7.71
CA GLU A 289 -12.17 12.94 6.78
C GLU A 289 -12.56 11.47 6.87
N ASN A 290 -13.52 11.09 7.69
CA ASN A 290 -13.97 9.72 7.86
C ASN A 290 -14.86 9.27 6.72
N ARG A 291 -14.73 7.98 6.35
CA ARG A 291 -15.60 7.36 5.37
C ARG A 291 -17.04 7.27 5.90
N ILE A 292 -17.98 7.67 5.07
CA ILE A 292 -19.41 7.53 5.29
C ILE A 292 -19.80 6.08 4.98
N LYS A 293 -20.31 5.34 5.95
CA LYS A 293 -20.64 3.92 5.86
C LYS A 293 -21.83 3.60 6.77
N ARG A 294 -22.52 2.50 6.51
CA ARG A 294 -23.43 1.92 7.52
C ARG A 294 -22.59 1.43 8.70
N ASP A 295 -23.10 1.62 9.90
CA ASP A 295 -22.50 1.12 11.15
C ASP A 295 -22.53 -0.41 11.24
#